data_39143e9d6f5f426b2d7ee898dc6b98fd
#
_entry.id   39143e9d6f5f426b2d7ee898dc6b98fd
#
_cell.length_a   1.000
_cell.length_b   1.000
_cell.length_c   1.000
_cell.angle_alpha   90.00
_cell.angle_beta   90.00
_cell.angle_gamma   90.00
#
_symmetry.space_group_name_H-M   'P 1'
#
loop_
_entity.id
_entity.type
_entity.pdbx_description
1 polymer ?
#
loop_
_entity_poly.entity_id
_entity_poly.type
_entity_poly.pdbx_seq_one_letter_code
_entity_poly.pdbx_strand_id
1 'polypeptide(L)'
;KAASGYPEWVNGKVYVKGDKVSYNGNVYEAQWWTNGDNPETCGQWGVWRLTDGTTTKPAATTKPVETTKTPEVTTSKEEETTQDNNYTVNKSLPEHIVTGYWHNFTNGAANLKLSEVPSYYDLICVSFADSTSTPGEVTFSVNGDLSKAVGGYTDAQFIQDIKTLKERNQHVILSIGGAEGTIYITSQAAADNFANSLIKVIEQFGFEGVDIDLEGGAVAGTEYI
;
A
#
# COMPACT_ATOMS: atom_id res chain seq x y z
N LYS A 1 0.16 -12.09 -30.70
CA LYS A 1 -1.25 -12.24 -31.13
C LYS A 1 -2.07 -12.45 -29.86
N ALA A 2 -2.98 -11.49 -29.59
CA ALA A 2 -3.90 -11.61 -28.47
C ALA A 2 -4.60 -12.97 -28.50
N ALA A 3 -4.51 -13.73 -27.43
CA ALA A 3 -5.31 -14.93 -27.24
C ALA A 3 -6.71 -14.49 -26.84
N SER A 4 -7.70 -14.98 -27.59
CA SER A 4 -9.11 -15.03 -27.18
C SER A 4 -9.80 -13.74 -26.75
N GLY A 5 -9.85 -12.69 -27.58
CA GLY A 5 -10.88 -11.63 -27.43
C GLY A 5 -10.72 -10.63 -26.28
N TYR A 6 -9.71 -10.77 -25.43
CA TYR A 6 -9.40 -9.82 -24.34
C TYR A 6 -8.25 -8.90 -24.73
N PRO A 7 -8.25 -7.64 -24.25
CA PRO A 7 -7.16 -6.69 -24.51
C PRO A 7 -5.85 -7.23 -23.95
N GLU A 8 -4.76 -6.92 -24.62
CA GLU A 8 -3.43 -7.26 -24.11
C GLU A 8 -3.10 -6.41 -22.88
N TRP A 9 -2.46 -7.04 -21.89
CA TRP A 9 -2.00 -6.34 -20.70
C TRP A 9 -0.96 -5.28 -21.07
N VAL A 10 -1.07 -4.11 -20.46
CA VAL A 10 -0.18 -2.99 -20.70
C VAL A 10 0.39 -2.52 -19.36
N ASN A 11 1.73 -2.46 -19.27
CA ASN A 11 2.41 -1.94 -18.09
C ASN A 11 2.03 -0.47 -17.84
N GLY A 12 1.79 -0.11 -16.57
CA GLY A 12 1.41 1.25 -16.16
C GLY A 12 -0.04 1.63 -16.48
N LYS A 13 -0.84 0.70 -17.02
CA LYS A 13 -2.28 0.88 -17.13
C LYS A 13 -2.97 0.39 -15.86
N VAL A 14 -3.93 1.17 -15.39
CA VAL A 14 -4.78 0.80 -14.25
C VAL A 14 -5.79 -0.26 -14.68
N TYR A 15 -5.92 -1.29 -13.85
CA TYR A 15 -6.95 -2.32 -13.93
C TYR A 15 -7.64 -2.45 -12.58
N VAL A 16 -8.91 -2.82 -12.59
CA VAL A 16 -9.72 -2.99 -11.39
C VAL A 16 -10.27 -4.41 -11.31
N LYS A 17 -10.79 -4.79 -10.15
CA LYS A 17 -11.37 -6.13 -9.93
C LYS A 17 -12.35 -6.49 -11.05
N GLY A 18 -12.15 -7.68 -11.64
CA GLY A 18 -12.95 -8.20 -12.73
C GLY A 18 -12.45 -7.85 -14.14
N ASP A 19 -11.48 -6.94 -14.28
CA ASP A 19 -10.85 -6.69 -15.57
C ASP A 19 -10.10 -7.92 -16.06
N LYS A 20 -10.27 -8.23 -17.34
CA LYS A 20 -9.60 -9.37 -17.98
C LYS A 20 -8.64 -8.88 -19.05
N VAL A 21 -7.45 -9.48 -19.04
CA VAL A 21 -6.39 -9.17 -20.01
C VAL A 21 -5.80 -10.45 -20.57
N SER A 22 -5.25 -10.36 -21.77
CA SER A 22 -4.37 -11.39 -22.32
C SER A 22 -2.92 -11.03 -22.08
N TYR A 23 -2.11 -12.02 -21.67
CA TYR A 23 -0.67 -11.87 -21.52
C TYR A 23 0.02 -13.22 -21.81
N ASN A 24 1.00 -13.22 -22.69
CA ASN A 24 1.74 -14.42 -23.12
C ASN A 24 0.85 -15.63 -23.50
N GLY A 25 -0.29 -15.36 -24.14
CA GLY A 25 -1.21 -16.39 -24.60
C GLY A 25 -2.21 -16.91 -23.56
N ASN A 26 -2.15 -16.39 -22.34
CA ASN A 26 -3.07 -16.72 -21.25
C ASN A 26 -4.03 -15.54 -20.99
N VAL A 27 -5.17 -15.83 -20.34
CA VAL A 27 -6.12 -14.80 -19.89
C VAL A 27 -6.07 -14.73 -18.38
N TYR A 28 -5.92 -13.53 -17.88
CA TYR A 28 -5.85 -13.23 -16.45
C TYR A 28 -6.99 -12.29 -16.05
N GLU A 29 -7.51 -12.46 -14.86
CA GLU A 29 -8.53 -11.60 -14.25
C GLU A 29 -7.95 -10.91 -13.02
N ALA A 30 -8.08 -9.59 -12.96
CA ALA A 30 -7.68 -8.81 -11.80
C ALA A 30 -8.63 -9.08 -10.63
N GLN A 31 -8.07 -9.38 -9.45
CA GLN A 31 -8.83 -9.64 -8.24
C GLN A 31 -9.12 -8.36 -7.45
N TRP A 32 -8.28 -7.34 -7.63
CA TRP A 32 -8.40 -6.00 -7.07
C TRP A 32 -7.71 -4.99 -7.99
N TRP A 33 -7.58 -3.77 -7.55
CA TRP A 33 -6.93 -2.71 -8.30
C TRP A 33 -5.43 -3.03 -8.51
N THR A 34 -4.90 -2.72 -9.68
CA THR A 34 -3.49 -2.89 -10.02
C THR A 34 -3.02 -1.85 -11.02
N ASN A 35 -1.76 -1.46 -10.89
CA ASN A 35 -1.06 -0.62 -11.86
C ASN A 35 0.40 -1.08 -11.97
N GLY A 36 0.71 -1.81 -13.03
CA GLY A 36 2.07 -2.29 -13.31
C GLY A 36 2.37 -3.73 -12.87
N ASP A 37 1.51 -4.37 -12.05
CA ASP A 37 1.70 -5.77 -11.69
C ASP A 37 1.60 -6.66 -12.93
N ASN A 38 2.68 -7.41 -13.19
CA ASN A 38 2.73 -8.30 -14.34
C ASN A 38 1.97 -9.60 -14.06
N PRO A 39 1.05 -10.04 -14.95
CA PRO A 39 0.22 -11.22 -14.72
C PRO A 39 0.96 -12.53 -14.46
N GLU A 40 2.16 -12.71 -14.98
CA GLU A 40 2.95 -13.94 -14.78
C GLU A 40 3.85 -13.90 -13.55
N THR A 41 4.30 -12.70 -13.15
CA THR A 41 5.32 -12.57 -12.10
C THR A 41 4.78 -12.16 -10.74
N CYS A 42 3.52 -11.72 -10.67
CA CYS A 42 2.88 -11.30 -9.40
C CYS A 42 2.65 -12.48 -8.40
N GLY A 43 2.90 -13.73 -8.81
CA GLY A 43 2.79 -14.92 -7.97
C GLY A 43 1.36 -15.34 -7.60
N GLN A 44 1.26 -16.44 -6.82
CA GLN A 44 -0.06 -17.00 -6.50
C GLN A 44 -0.89 -16.11 -5.54
N TRP A 45 -0.26 -15.19 -4.84
CA TRP A 45 -0.94 -14.21 -3.97
C TRP A 45 -1.06 -12.83 -4.61
N GLY A 46 -0.59 -12.68 -5.87
CA GLY A 46 -0.68 -11.45 -6.62
C GLY A 46 -2.10 -11.13 -7.08
N VAL A 47 -2.25 -9.95 -7.71
CA VAL A 47 -3.54 -9.42 -8.17
C VAL A 47 -4.18 -10.24 -9.31
N TRP A 48 -3.37 -10.89 -10.13
CA TRP A 48 -3.84 -11.60 -11.31
C TRP A 48 -4.13 -13.07 -11.03
N ARG A 49 -5.28 -13.56 -11.48
CA ARG A 49 -5.62 -14.97 -11.49
C ARG A 49 -5.77 -15.46 -12.91
N LEU A 50 -5.11 -16.58 -13.21
CA LEU A 50 -5.31 -17.28 -14.47
C LEU A 50 -6.76 -17.75 -14.58
N THR A 51 -7.45 -17.35 -15.63
CA THR A 51 -8.80 -17.84 -15.90
C THR A 51 -8.72 -19.08 -16.78
N ASP A 52 -9.58 -20.08 -16.56
CA ASP A 52 -9.65 -21.30 -17.37
C ASP A 52 -10.15 -20.98 -18.79
N GLY A 53 -9.26 -20.55 -19.62
CA GLY A 53 -9.48 -20.27 -21.04
C GLY A 53 -8.39 -20.94 -21.88
N THR A 54 -8.60 -22.22 -22.20
CA THR A 54 -7.82 -23.05 -23.13
C THR A 54 -6.30 -22.91 -23.10
N THR A 55 -5.73 -23.78 -22.31
CA THR A 55 -4.33 -24.12 -22.29
C THR A 55 -3.90 -24.79 -23.61
N THR A 56 -2.89 -24.29 -24.24
CA THR A 56 -1.89 -25.16 -24.88
C THR A 56 -0.60 -25.00 -24.10
N LYS A 57 -0.35 -25.98 -23.24
CA LYS A 57 0.89 -26.16 -22.48
C LYS A 57 2.03 -26.46 -23.45
N PRO A 58 3.14 -25.73 -23.44
CA PRO A 58 4.40 -26.32 -23.91
C PRO A 58 5.01 -27.16 -22.80
N ALA A 59 5.49 -28.33 -23.25
CA ALA A 59 5.97 -29.42 -22.43
C ALA A 59 7.15 -29.07 -21.53
N ALA A 60 7.14 -29.74 -20.39
CA ALA A 60 8.25 -29.81 -19.44
C ALA A 60 9.50 -30.39 -20.08
N THR A 61 10.63 -29.79 -19.82
CA THR A 61 11.94 -30.44 -19.98
C THR A 61 12.53 -30.68 -18.61
N THR A 62 12.85 -31.93 -18.40
CA THR A 62 13.29 -32.62 -17.21
C THR A 62 14.57 -32.08 -16.59
N LYS A 63 14.61 -32.25 -15.26
CA LYS A 63 15.75 -32.14 -14.32
C LYS A 63 17.04 -32.90 -14.79
N PRO A 64 18.17 -32.58 -14.13
CA PRO A 64 18.61 -33.46 -13.05
C PRO A 64 18.90 -32.79 -11.70
N VAL A 65 18.72 -33.62 -10.70
CA VAL A 65 19.07 -33.46 -9.29
C VAL A 65 20.58 -33.69 -9.11
N GLU A 66 21.26 -32.85 -8.32
CA GLU A 66 22.35 -33.36 -7.43
C GLU A 66 22.66 -32.35 -6.28
N THR A 67 22.46 -32.86 -5.10
CA THR A 67 23.19 -32.92 -3.82
C THR A 67 24.00 -31.72 -3.30
N THR A 68 23.51 -31.29 -2.14
CA THR A 68 24.20 -30.89 -0.88
C THR A 68 25.59 -30.24 -0.94
N LYS A 69 25.60 -28.99 -0.39
CA LYS A 69 26.60 -28.56 0.62
C LYS A 69 26.10 -27.24 1.27
N THR A 70 26.15 -27.23 2.58
CA THR A 70 25.99 -26.05 3.42
C THR A 70 27.04 -25.00 3.07
N PRO A 71 26.68 -23.73 2.87
CA PRO A 71 27.66 -22.67 2.81
C PRO A 71 27.63 -21.80 4.06
N GLU A 72 28.79 -21.49 4.42
CA GLU A 72 29.32 -20.44 5.26
C GLU A 72 28.66 -19.08 5.04
N VAL A 73 28.41 -18.38 6.15
CA VAL A 73 27.95 -17.00 6.17
C VAL A 73 29.02 -16.08 5.60
N THR A 74 28.78 -15.55 4.43
CA THR A 74 29.52 -14.41 3.90
C THR A 74 28.57 -13.26 3.68
N THR A 75 28.78 -12.18 4.42
CA THR A 75 28.19 -10.88 4.21
C THR A 75 28.51 -10.38 2.80
N SER A 76 27.51 -10.38 1.92
CA SER A 76 27.61 -9.71 0.63
C SER A 76 26.69 -8.49 0.62
N LYS A 77 27.28 -7.34 0.30
CA LYS A 77 26.61 -6.11 -0.07
C LYS A 77 25.57 -6.41 -1.14
N GLU A 78 24.33 -5.99 -0.89
CA GLU A 78 23.30 -5.95 -1.92
C GLU A 78 23.68 -4.93 -2.98
N GLU A 79 23.85 -5.40 -4.21
CA GLU A 79 23.95 -4.56 -5.39
C GLU A 79 22.53 -4.11 -5.78
N GLU A 80 22.40 -2.81 -5.92
CA GLU A 80 21.25 -2.07 -6.41
C GLU A 80 20.90 -2.52 -7.84
N THR A 81 19.81 -3.27 -8.03
CA THR A 81 19.26 -3.49 -9.37
C THR A 81 18.28 -2.37 -9.69
N THR A 82 18.72 -1.42 -10.49
CA THR A 82 17.89 -0.39 -11.09
C THR A 82 16.88 -1.01 -12.06
N GLN A 83 15.62 -1.11 -11.67
CA GLN A 83 14.52 -1.16 -12.62
C GLN A 83 13.97 0.25 -12.78
N ASP A 84 13.98 0.68 -14.04
CA ASP A 84 13.54 1.98 -14.53
C ASP A 84 12.00 2.11 -14.42
N ASN A 85 11.53 2.35 -13.22
CA ASN A 85 10.24 2.98 -12.95
C ASN A 85 10.54 4.12 -12.00
N ASN A 86 10.08 5.31 -12.33
CA ASN A 86 10.30 6.59 -11.69
C ASN A 86 9.78 6.64 -10.22
N TYR A 87 9.93 5.54 -9.50
CA TYR A 87 9.85 5.43 -8.06
C TYR A 87 11.27 5.29 -7.55
N THR A 88 11.80 6.38 -7.04
CA THR A 88 13.01 6.34 -6.21
C THR A 88 12.73 5.34 -5.09
N VAL A 89 13.46 4.22 -5.11
CA VAL A 89 13.45 3.28 -3.99
C VAL A 89 13.81 4.10 -2.77
N ASN A 90 12.89 4.20 -1.82
CA ASN A 90 13.11 4.96 -0.60
C ASN A 90 14.37 4.42 0.06
N LYS A 91 15.28 5.32 0.43
CA LYS A 91 16.41 4.96 1.26
C LYS A 91 15.86 4.32 2.52
N SER A 92 16.46 3.23 2.95
CA SER A 92 16.13 2.57 4.22
C SER A 92 16.15 3.60 5.35
N LEU A 93 15.22 3.47 6.30
CA LEU A 93 15.25 4.24 7.52
C LEU A 93 16.62 4.13 8.19
N PRO A 94 17.13 5.22 8.79
CA PRO A 94 18.39 5.19 9.53
C PRO A 94 18.30 4.24 10.75
N GLU A 95 19.45 3.85 11.31
CA GLU A 95 19.52 2.97 12.48
C GLU A 95 18.77 3.52 13.70
N HIS A 96 18.76 4.84 13.85
CA HIS A 96 18.02 5.56 14.88
C HIS A 96 17.08 6.55 14.21
N ILE A 97 15.79 6.47 14.53
CA ILE A 97 14.73 7.29 13.91
C ILE A 97 14.00 8.13 14.95
N VAL A 98 13.54 9.30 14.53
CA VAL A 98 12.58 10.10 15.26
C VAL A 98 11.21 9.93 14.59
N THR A 99 10.27 9.37 15.34
CA THR A 99 8.87 9.20 14.89
C THR A 99 8.00 10.26 15.54
N GLY A 100 7.06 10.82 14.79
CA GLY A 100 6.06 11.74 15.30
C GLY A 100 4.68 11.50 14.71
N TYR A 101 3.64 11.87 15.45
CA TYR A 101 2.26 11.83 15.02
C TYR A 101 1.82 13.20 14.50
N TRP A 102 1.40 13.26 13.23
CA TRP A 102 0.78 14.45 12.67
C TRP A 102 -0.74 14.32 12.79
N HIS A 103 -1.37 15.30 13.39
CA HIS A 103 -2.80 15.25 13.69
C HIS A 103 -3.64 15.80 12.54
N ASN A 104 -4.47 14.93 11.95
CA ASN A 104 -5.52 15.31 11.00
C ASN A 104 -6.78 15.81 11.73
N PHE A 105 -6.62 16.48 12.84
CA PHE A 105 -7.69 17.04 13.68
C PHE A 105 -7.15 18.18 14.54
N THR A 106 -8.06 18.94 15.15
CA THR A 106 -7.71 20.04 16.09
C THR A 106 -7.95 19.58 17.52
N ASN A 107 -6.94 19.71 18.39
CA ASN A 107 -6.99 19.29 19.78
C ASN A 107 -6.32 20.29 20.75
N GLY A 108 -6.12 21.53 20.29
CA GLY A 108 -5.41 22.57 21.05
C GLY A 108 -3.89 22.56 20.90
N ALA A 109 -3.32 21.55 20.23
CA ALA A 109 -1.93 21.57 19.80
C ALA A 109 -1.74 22.47 18.56
N ALA A 110 -0.48 22.68 18.14
CA ALA A 110 -0.18 23.43 16.93
C ALA A 110 -0.78 22.73 15.70
N ASN A 111 -1.58 23.48 14.93
CA ASN A 111 -2.09 23.01 13.65
C ASN A 111 -1.06 23.30 12.56
N LEU A 112 -0.66 22.30 11.81
CA LEU A 112 0.38 22.37 10.79
C LEU A 112 -0.13 21.71 9.49
N LYS A 113 0.29 22.24 8.33
CA LYS A 113 0.27 21.46 7.10
C LYS A 113 1.36 20.38 7.18
N LEU A 114 1.20 19.29 6.47
CA LEU A 114 2.16 18.18 6.54
C LEU A 114 3.58 18.61 6.13
N SER A 115 3.70 19.47 5.11
CA SER A 115 5.00 20.02 4.66
C SER A 115 5.73 20.90 5.70
N GLU A 116 5.04 21.33 6.75
CA GLU A 116 5.59 22.14 7.84
C GLU A 116 6.20 21.29 8.96
N VAL A 117 6.07 19.96 8.88
CA VAL A 117 6.72 19.03 9.82
C VAL A 117 8.23 19.21 9.73
N PRO A 118 8.92 19.41 10.88
CA PRO A 118 10.37 19.60 10.90
C PRO A 118 11.14 18.41 10.31
N SER A 119 12.24 18.72 9.62
CA SER A 119 13.03 17.72 8.88
C SER A 119 13.81 16.73 9.75
N TYR A 120 13.80 16.89 11.07
CA TYR A 120 14.41 15.92 11.99
C TYR A 120 13.49 14.74 12.34
N TYR A 121 12.23 14.74 11.89
CA TYR A 121 11.38 13.56 11.94
C TYR A 121 11.67 12.67 10.73
N ASP A 122 12.00 11.43 10.97
CA ASP A 122 12.25 10.42 9.92
C ASP A 122 10.98 9.71 9.50
N LEU A 123 10.08 9.46 10.44
CA LEU A 123 8.80 8.77 10.23
C LEU A 123 7.64 9.59 10.79
N ILE A 124 6.65 9.86 9.97
CA ILE A 124 5.45 10.61 10.33
C ILE A 124 4.23 9.69 10.23
N CYS A 125 3.58 9.44 11.37
CA CYS A 125 2.31 8.73 11.46
C CYS A 125 1.17 9.74 11.34
N VAL A 126 0.38 9.63 10.30
CA VAL A 126 -0.78 10.53 10.05
C VAL A 126 -1.99 10.00 10.81
N SER A 127 -2.44 10.71 11.83
CA SER A 127 -3.54 10.34 12.72
C SER A 127 -4.84 11.03 12.32
N PHE A 128 -5.85 10.30 11.88
CA PHE A 128 -6.02 8.88 11.66
C PHE A 128 -6.84 8.63 10.39
N ALA A 129 -6.88 7.37 9.93
CA ALA A 129 -7.93 6.95 9.01
C ALA A 129 -9.29 6.95 9.72
N ASP A 130 -10.33 7.28 8.99
CA ASP A 130 -11.71 7.25 9.48
C ASP A 130 -12.38 5.91 9.13
N SER A 131 -13.22 5.39 10.02
CA SER A 131 -14.14 4.29 9.70
C SER A 131 -15.31 4.79 8.88
N THR A 132 -15.89 3.91 8.05
CA THR A 132 -17.15 4.17 7.34
C THR A 132 -18.31 3.41 7.96
N SER A 133 -19.50 3.50 7.36
CA SER A 133 -20.65 2.69 7.77
C SER A 133 -20.53 1.21 7.39
N THR A 134 -19.57 0.85 6.53
CA THR A 134 -19.31 -0.54 6.12
C THR A 134 -18.32 -1.16 7.12
N PRO A 135 -18.65 -2.30 7.75
CA PRO A 135 -17.77 -2.93 8.71
C PRO A 135 -16.35 -3.17 8.15
N GLY A 136 -15.33 -2.69 8.86
CA GLY A 136 -13.93 -2.78 8.49
C GLY A 136 -13.45 -1.80 7.44
N GLU A 137 -14.33 -1.13 6.70
CA GLU A 137 -13.92 -0.19 5.66
C GLU A 137 -13.35 1.09 6.28
N VAL A 138 -12.23 1.56 5.73
CA VAL A 138 -11.57 2.82 6.13
C VAL A 138 -11.52 3.80 4.96
N THR A 139 -11.44 5.07 5.32
CA THR A 139 -11.24 6.18 4.38
C THR A 139 -10.28 7.19 4.97
N PHE A 140 -9.84 8.15 4.17
CA PHE A 140 -9.05 9.28 4.61
C PHE A 140 -9.39 10.52 3.77
N SER A 141 -9.45 11.66 4.43
CA SER A 141 -9.45 12.99 3.80
C SER A 141 -8.90 14.00 4.80
N VAL A 142 -8.40 15.12 4.33
CA VAL A 142 -7.98 16.20 5.23
C VAL A 142 -9.17 16.73 6.02
N ASN A 143 -9.06 16.73 7.33
CA ASN A 143 -10.13 17.16 8.23
C ASN A 143 -10.51 18.62 7.97
N GLY A 144 -11.82 18.90 7.91
CA GLY A 144 -12.35 20.22 7.58
C GLY A 144 -11.99 21.31 8.59
N ASP A 145 -11.89 20.99 9.87
CA ASP A 145 -11.54 21.97 10.91
C ASP A 145 -10.04 22.24 10.94
N LEU A 146 -9.22 21.21 10.75
CA LEU A 146 -7.79 21.40 10.51
C LEU A 146 -7.57 22.26 9.27
N SER A 147 -8.23 21.94 8.16
CA SER A 147 -8.15 22.72 6.91
C SER A 147 -8.41 24.20 7.14
N LYS A 148 -9.48 24.54 7.88
CA LYS A 148 -9.78 25.95 8.25
C LYS A 148 -8.70 26.57 9.13
N ALA A 149 -8.21 25.83 10.11
CA ALA A 149 -7.22 26.31 11.08
C ALA A 149 -5.88 26.69 10.43
N VAL A 150 -5.50 25.99 9.34
CA VAL A 150 -4.26 26.26 8.58
C VAL A 150 -4.47 27.10 7.30
N GLY A 151 -5.60 27.78 7.21
CA GLY A 151 -5.89 28.73 6.12
C GLY A 151 -6.31 28.09 4.79
N GLY A 152 -6.87 26.90 4.84
CA GLY A 152 -7.30 26.09 3.69
C GLY A 152 -6.25 25.02 3.33
N TYR A 153 -6.65 23.76 3.43
CA TYR A 153 -5.80 22.61 3.13
C TYR A 153 -6.65 21.52 2.48
N THR A 154 -6.28 21.08 1.31
CA THR A 154 -7.03 20.12 0.52
C THR A 154 -6.29 18.78 0.41
N ASP A 155 -7.00 17.70 0.08
CA ASP A 155 -6.38 16.39 -0.19
C ASP A 155 -5.30 16.48 -1.26
N ALA A 156 -5.51 17.28 -2.31
CA ALA A 156 -4.51 17.48 -3.37
C ALA A 156 -3.22 18.14 -2.84
N GLN A 157 -3.35 19.10 -1.93
CA GLN A 157 -2.19 19.73 -1.28
C GLN A 157 -1.50 18.76 -0.32
N PHE A 158 -2.26 17.97 0.42
CA PHE A 158 -1.74 16.92 1.31
C PHE A 158 -0.93 15.87 0.52
N ILE A 159 -1.45 15.40 -0.60
CA ILE A 159 -0.74 14.47 -1.50
C ILE A 159 0.57 15.10 -2.00
N GLN A 160 0.56 16.39 -2.35
CA GLN A 160 1.79 17.08 -2.75
C GLN A 160 2.77 17.23 -1.59
N ASP A 161 2.29 17.45 -0.37
CA ASP A 161 3.13 17.53 0.82
C ASP A 161 3.79 16.18 1.14
N ILE A 162 3.09 15.05 0.98
CA ILE A 162 3.70 13.71 1.08
C ILE A 162 4.89 13.57 0.11
N LYS A 163 4.74 13.98 -1.14
CA LYS A 163 5.83 13.95 -2.12
C LYS A 163 7.00 14.80 -1.68
N THR A 164 6.73 16.00 -1.17
CA THR A 164 7.75 16.91 -0.65
C THR A 164 8.51 16.33 0.54
N LEU A 165 7.81 15.63 1.45
CA LEU A 165 8.46 14.95 2.58
C LEU A 165 9.35 13.79 2.11
N LYS A 166 8.88 13.00 1.15
CA LYS A 166 9.69 11.93 0.54
C LYS A 166 10.99 12.47 -0.10
N GLU A 167 10.91 13.59 -0.80
CA GLU A 167 12.10 14.27 -1.36
C GLU A 167 13.10 14.69 -0.26
N ARG A 168 12.61 14.96 0.95
CA ARG A 168 13.43 15.26 2.15
C ARG A 168 13.90 13.99 2.88
N ASN A 169 13.62 12.80 2.36
CA ASN A 169 13.90 11.51 3.00
C ASN A 169 13.14 11.32 4.33
N GLN A 170 11.93 11.88 4.41
CA GLN A 170 10.98 11.67 5.50
C GLN A 170 9.91 10.70 5.03
N HIS A 171 9.57 9.71 5.84
CA HIS A 171 8.59 8.68 5.50
C HIS A 171 7.24 9.03 6.12
N VAL A 172 6.15 8.81 5.37
CA VAL A 172 4.79 9.13 5.81
C VAL A 172 3.93 7.89 5.73
N ILE A 173 3.39 7.47 6.87
CA ILE A 173 2.49 6.31 7.00
C ILE A 173 1.15 6.73 7.57
N LEU A 174 0.10 5.96 7.29
CA LEU A 174 -1.23 6.21 7.82
C LEU A 174 -1.43 5.45 9.13
N SER A 175 -1.85 6.15 10.17
CA SER A 175 -2.20 5.54 11.46
C SER A 175 -3.68 5.16 11.50
N ILE A 176 -3.97 3.99 12.07
CA ILE A 176 -5.30 3.39 12.18
C ILE A 176 -5.62 3.21 13.66
N GLY A 177 -6.72 3.76 14.13
CA GLY A 177 -7.17 3.59 15.50
C GLY A 177 -7.23 4.89 16.27
N GLY A 178 -6.43 4.99 17.34
CA GLY A 178 -6.47 6.08 18.31
C GLY A 178 -7.57 5.89 19.37
N ALA A 179 -7.58 6.78 20.35
CA ALA A 179 -8.48 6.68 21.52
C ALA A 179 -9.97 6.67 21.18
N GLU A 180 -10.36 7.32 20.08
CA GLU A 180 -11.73 7.36 19.59
C GLU A 180 -11.94 6.49 18.33
N GLY A 181 -10.98 5.61 18.03
CA GLY A 181 -11.04 4.72 16.87
C GLY A 181 -12.22 3.75 16.97
N THR A 182 -12.98 3.66 15.88
CA THR A 182 -14.18 2.81 15.77
C THR A 182 -14.04 1.73 14.70
N ILE A 183 -12.80 1.34 14.38
CA ILE A 183 -12.52 0.29 13.40
C ILE A 183 -12.54 -1.04 14.12
N TYR A 184 -13.56 -1.85 13.80
CA TYR A 184 -13.75 -3.18 14.36
C TYR A 184 -13.68 -4.23 13.24
N ILE A 185 -12.81 -5.22 13.39
CA ILE A 185 -12.59 -6.27 12.40
C ILE A 185 -12.92 -7.63 13.02
N THR A 186 -14.21 -7.89 13.12
CA THR A 186 -14.76 -9.06 13.83
C THR A 186 -15.22 -10.17 12.89
N SER A 187 -14.91 -10.09 11.61
CA SER A 187 -15.24 -11.11 10.61
C SER A 187 -14.28 -11.07 9.42
N GLN A 188 -14.17 -12.17 8.70
CA GLN A 188 -13.38 -12.20 7.47
C GLN A 188 -13.84 -11.14 6.44
N ALA A 189 -15.14 -10.92 6.31
CA ALA A 189 -15.65 -9.89 5.41
C ALA A 189 -15.22 -8.47 5.82
N ALA A 190 -15.18 -8.19 7.13
CA ALA A 190 -14.66 -6.92 7.63
C ALA A 190 -13.14 -6.80 7.41
N ALA A 191 -12.38 -7.89 7.57
CA ALA A 191 -10.95 -7.90 7.24
C ALA A 191 -10.69 -7.66 5.76
N ASP A 192 -11.48 -8.27 4.88
CA ASP A 192 -11.39 -8.04 3.44
C ASP A 192 -11.72 -6.60 3.07
N ASN A 193 -12.75 -6.02 3.68
CA ASN A 193 -13.11 -4.61 3.49
C ASN A 193 -11.98 -3.69 3.96
N PHE A 194 -11.43 -3.96 5.15
CA PHE A 194 -10.31 -3.21 5.72
C PHE A 194 -9.10 -3.22 4.78
N ALA A 195 -8.61 -4.38 4.42
CA ALA A 195 -7.46 -4.52 3.54
C ALA A 195 -7.68 -3.82 2.19
N ASN A 196 -8.84 -4.05 1.55
CA ASN A 196 -9.14 -3.47 0.25
C ASN A 196 -9.29 -1.95 0.27
N SER A 197 -9.91 -1.39 1.33
CA SER A 197 -10.06 0.06 1.46
C SER A 197 -8.77 0.75 1.86
N LEU A 198 -8.00 0.14 2.76
CA LEU A 198 -6.72 0.64 3.21
C LEU A 198 -5.71 0.75 2.05
N ILE A 199 -5.62 -0.29 1.21
CA ILE A 199 -4.77 -0.26 0.02
C ILE A 199 -5.15 0.91 -0.89
N LYS A 200 -6.45 1.14 -1.13
CA LYS A 200 -6.90 2.27 -1.96
C LYS A 200 -6.49 3.62 -1.37
N VAL A 201 -6.63 3.79 -0.04
CA VAL A 201 -6.21 5.02 0.64
C VAL A 201 -4.71 5.23 0.53
N ILE A 202 -3.91 4.19 0.79
CA ILE A 202 -2.45 4.22 0.69
C ILE A 202 -2.02 4.68 -0.72
N GLU A 203 -2.59 4.08 -1.74
CA GLU A 203 -2.27 4.38 -3.14
C GLU A 203 -2.74 5.77 -3.57
N GLN A 204 -3.96 6.16 -3.17
CA GLN A 204 -4.54 7.45 -3.51
C GLN A 204 -3.71 8.61 -2.95
N PHE A 205 -3.30 8.52 -1.69
CA PHE A 205 -2.58 9.58 -1.00
C PHE A 205 -1.06 9.45 -1.11
N GLY A 206 -0.57 8.25 -1.42
CA GLY A 206 0.86 7.96 -1.54
C GLY A 206 1.53 7.68 -0.20
N PHE A 207 0.82 7.16 0.78
CA PHE A 207 1.42 6.66 2.03
C PHE A 207 2.39 5.52 1.76
N GLU A 208 3.38 5.34 2.63
CA GLU A 208 4.43 4.31 2.47
C GLU A 208 4.19 3.08 3.36
N GLY A 209 3.18 3.14 4.21
CA GLY A 209 2.85 2.05 5.11
C GLY A 209 1.72 2.42 6.05
N VAL A 210 1.57 1.60 7.08
CA VAL A 210 0.52 1.69 8.09
C VAL A 210 1.12 1.61 9.47
N ASP A 211 0.56 2.39 10.38
CA ASP A 211 0.71 2.26 11.83
C ASP A 211 -0.62 1.76 12.42
N ILE A 212 -0.57 0.84 13.36
CA ILE A 212 -1.74 0.28 14.02
C ILE A 212 -1.74 0.71 15.48
N ASP A 213 -2.55 1.72 15.79
CA ASP A 213 -2.70 2.34 17.11
C ASP A 213 -4.07 1.97 17.72
N LEU A 214 -4.23 0.70 18.10
CA LEU A 214 -5.48 0.21 18.66
C LEU A 214 -5.57 0.48 20.15
N GLU A 215 -6.59 1.22 20.55
CA GLU A 215 -6.83 1.61 21.93
C GLU A 215 -8.23 1.21 22.41
N GLY A 216 -8.39 1.06 23.73
CA GLY A 216 -9.69 0.86 24.36
C GLY A 216 -10.48 -0.31 23.82
N GLY A 217 -11.74 -0.05 23.42
CA GLY A 217 -12.65 -1.07 22.90
C GLY A 217 -12.26 -1.67 21.56
N ALA A 218 -11.49 -0.96 20.75
CA ALA A 218 -11.06 -1.44 19.44
C ALA A 218 -10.12 -2.66 19.55
N VAL A 219 -9.33 -2.75 20.62
CA VAL A 219 -8.45 -3.91 20.90
C VAL A 219 -9.22 -5.22 20.96
N ALA A 220 -10.41 -5.20 21.58
CA ALA A 220 -11.25 -6.41 21.74
C ALA A 220 -12.11 -6.72 20.50
N GLY A 221 -12.13 -5.83 19.52
CA GLY A 221 -12.95 -5.92 18.32
C GLY A 221 -12.15 -6.18 17.03
N THR A 222 -10.94 -6.75 17.13
CA THR A 222 -10.02 -6.89 16.00
C THR A 222 -9.37 -8.27 15.92
N GLU A 223 -10.19 -9.33 16.07
CA GLU A 223 -9.70 -10.71 16.07
C GLU A 223 -9.14 -11.17 14.70
N TYR A 224 -9.33 -10.38 13.65
CA TYR A 224 -8.96 -10.71 12.26
C TYR A 224 -7.89 -9.79 11.65
N ILE A 225 -7.26 -8.92 12.42
CA ILE A 225 -6.12 -8.11 11.95
C ILE A 225 -4.83 -8.93 11.90
#